data_19799603568af9097e34caa83bc8700d
#
_entry.id   19799603568af9097e34caa83bc8700d
#
_cell.length_a   1.000
_cell.length_b   1.000
_cell.length_c   1.000
_cell.angle_alpha   90.00
_cell.angle_beta   90.00
_cell.angle_gamma   90.00
#
_symmetry.space_group_name_H-M   'P 1'
#
loop_
_entity.id
_entity.type
_entity.pdbx_description
1 polymer ?
#
loop_
_entity_poly.entity_id
_entity_poly.type
_entity_poly.pdbx_seq_one_letter_code
_entity_poly.pdbx_strand_id
1 'polypeptide(L)'
;MSTAERLLSAKALDDTRAAKFAGRKRTNFIALTLSLAAMAFGLFWLFWILWETLRLGVGGLALATFTEMTPPPNESGGIANAIFGSLVMVLLATFIGTPIGIMAGIHLAEYNPKSWLSNIIRFVNDILLSAPSIVIGLFVYAVVVAYFKSFSGLAGALALALIVIPVVIRTTENMLQLIPSGLREAAYALGTPKWKVILSITLRAARAGVVTGVLLAVARIAGETAPLLFTALSNQFWTSDVTQPMASLPVTIFKFAMSPYENWQKLAWAGVFLITVAVLGLNILARILTRNKL
;
A
#
# COMPACT_ATOMS: atom_id res chain seq x y z
N MET A 1 -24.55 -51.60 -38.97
CA MET A 1 -23.19 -51.44 -38.43
C MET A 1 -22.80 -52.75 -37.75
N SER A 2 -21.81 -53.45 -38.25
CA SER A 2 -21.34 -54.70 -37.67
C SER A 2 -20.66 -54.48 -36.32
N THR A 3 -20.57 -55.52 -35.49
CA THR A 3 -19.92 -55.45 -34.16
C THR A 3 -18.43 -55.03 -34.31
N ALA A 4 -17.78 -55.42 -35.43
CA ALA A 4 -16.43 -55.05 -35.76
C ALA A 4 -16.26 -53.52 -36.08
N GLU A 5 -17.20 -52.91 -36.76
CA GLU A 5 -17.20 -51.44 -37.01
C GLU A 5 -17.38 -50.62 -35.74
N ARG A 6 -18.20 -51.10 -34.79
CA ARG A 6 -18.37 -50.45 -33.49
C ARG A 6 -17.10 -50.51 -32.64
N LEU A 7 -16.40 -51.62 -32.65
CA LEU A 7 -15.14 -51.81 -31.91
C LEU A 7 -14.02 -50.93 -32.52
N LEU A 8 -13.93 -50.82 -33.87
CA LEU A 8 -12.96 -49.97 -34.53
C LEU A 8 -13.23 -48.47 -34.25
N SER A 9 -14.49 -48.05 -34.26
CA SER A 9 -14.87 -46.67 -33.93
C SER A 9 -14.61 -46.30 -32.47
N ALA A 10 -14.86 -47.23 -31.53
CA ALA A 10 -14.55 -47.04 -30.12
C ALA A 10 -13.04 -46.91 -29.88
N LYS A 11 -12.24 -47.76 -30.50
CA LYS A 11 -10.77 -47.69 -30.39
C LYS A 11 -10.21 -46.39 -31.00
N ALA A 12 -10.70 -45.91 -32.13
CA ALA A 12 -10.30 -44.65 -32.74
C ALA A 12 -10.68 -43.44 -31.85
N LEU A 13 -11.83 -43.49 -31.16
CA LEU A 13 -12.22 -42.48 -30.17
C LEU A 13 -11.29 -42.47 -28.94
N ASP A 14 -10.90 -43.62 -28.44
CA ASP A 14 -9.97 -43.74 -27.32
C ASP A 14 -8.56 -43.25 -27.67
N ASP A 15 -8.05 -43.56 -28.86
CA ASP A 15 -6.75 -43.09 -29.35
C ASP A 15 -6.73 -41.58 -29.51
N THR A 16 -7.81 -40.98 -30.03
CA THR A 16 -7.95 -39.52 -30.13
C THR A 16 -8.07 -38.82 -28.76
N ARG A 17 -8.72 -39.46 -27.81
CA ARG A 17 -8.81 -38.97 -26.39
C ARG A 17 -7.45 -39.05 -25.73
N ALA A 18 -6.74 -40.14 -25.87
CA ALA A 18 -5.39 -40.34 -25.34
C ALA A 18 -4.38 -39.33 -25.91
N ALA A 19 -4.42 -39.06 -27.22
CA ALA A 19 -3.59 -38.05 -27.86
C ALA A 19 -3.88 -36.63 -27.35
N LYS A 20 -5.19 -36.26 -27.21
CA LYS A 20 -5.61 -34.99 -26.61
C LYS A 20 -5.18 -34.85 -25.16
N PHE A 21 -5.28 -35.93 -24.38
CA PHE A 21 -4.84 -35.95 -22.98
C PHE A 21 -3.31 -35.77 -22.87
N ALA A 22 -2.53 -36.47 -23.70
CA ALA A 22 -1.07 -36.34 -23.75
C ALA A 22 -0.66 -34.91 -24.15
N GLY A 23 -1.34 -34.31 -25.15
CA GLY A 23 -1.12 -32.91 -25.53
C GLY A 23 -1.39 -31.93 -24.40
N ARG A 24 -2.53 -32.07 -23.72
CA ARG A 24 -2.89 -31.25 -22.55
C ARG A 24 -1.88 -31.43 -21.40
N LYS A 25 -1.44 -32.64 -21.12
CA LYS A 25 -0.44 -32.92 -20.09
C LYS A 25 0.90 -32.24 -20.41
N ARG A 26 1.33 -32.28 -21.68
CA ARG A 26 2.56 -31.61 -22.15
C ARG A 26 2.44 -30.09 -22.01
N THR A 27 1.32 -29.49 -22.45
CA THR A 27 1.07 -28.06 -22.35
C THR A 27 1.03 -27.63 -20.88
N ASN A 28 0.35 -28.41 -20.01
CA ASN A 28 0.32 -28.13 -18.58
C ASN A 28 1.71 -28.22 -17.94
N PHE A 29 2.52 -29.20 -18.32
CA PHE A 29 3.90 -29.32 -17.83
C PHE A 29 4.75 -28.12 -18.23
N ILE A 30 4.66 -27.68 -19.51
CA ILE A 30 5.37 -26.49 -20.01
C ILE A 30 4.91 -25.24 -19.26
N ALA A 31 3.58 -25.05 -19.11
CA ALA A 31 3.02 -23.91 -18.40
C ALA A 31 3.48 -23.87 -16.94
N LEU A 32 3.47 -25.03 -16.25
CA LEU A 32 3.93 -25.15 -14.87
C LEU A 32 5.43 -24.82 -14.75
N THR A 33 6.25 -25.36 -15.65
CA THR A 33 7.70 -25.11 -15.65
C THR A 33 8.00 -23.62 -15.89
N LEU A 34 7.32 -22.99 -16.85
CA LEU A 34 7.46 -21.55 -17.11
C LEU A 34 7.01 -20.71 -15.92
N SER A 35 5.90 -21.08 -15.28
CA SER A 35 5.41 -20.39 -14.07
C SER A 35 6.39 -20.50 -12.91
N LEU A 36 6.98 -21.69 -12.69
CA LEU A 36 7.99 -21.90 -11.66
C LEU A 36 9.28 -21.14 -11.97
N ALA A 37 9.71 -21.11 -13.24
CA ALA A 37 10.87 -20.35 -13.67
C ALA A 37 10.67 -18.84 -13.47
N ALA A 38 9.50 -18.30 -13.83
CA ALA A 38 9.15 -16.90 -13.60
C ALA A 38 9.11 -16.56 -12.09
N MET A 39 8.55 -17.45 -11.28
CA MET A 39 8.54 -17.29 -9.82
C MET A 39 9.98 -17.30 -9.26
N ALA A 40 10.81 -18.26 -9.67
CA ALA A 40 12.20 -18.35 -9.22
C ALA A 40 13.02 -17.12 -9.63
N PHE A 41 12.81 -16.60 -10.83
CA PHE A 41 13.42 -15.37 -11.32
C PHE A 41 13.02 -14.16 -10.45
N GLY A 42 11.73 -14.00 -10.16
CA GLY A 42 11.26 -12.92 -9.28
C GLY A 42 11.81 -13.01 -7.86
N LEU A 43 11.85 -14.24 -7.29
CA LEU A 43 12.40 -14.47 -5.96
C LEU A 43 13.92 -14.22 -5.92
N PHE A 44 14.67 -14.58 -6.96
CA PHE A 44 16.10 -14.29 -7.05
C PHE A 44 16.38 -12.79 -6.92
N TRP A 45 15.69 -11.94 -7.69
CA TRP A 45 15.85 -10.49 -7.60
C TRP A 45 15.40 -9.92 -6.27
N LEU A 46 14.30 -10.45 -5.70
CA LEU A 46 13.83 -10.05 -4.38
C LEU A 46 14.90 -10.31 -3.31
N PHE A 47 15.45 -11.54 -3.28
CA PHE A 47 16.52 -11.89 -2.33
C PHE A 47 17.77 -11.06 -2.54
N TRP A 48 18.15 -10.79 -3.80
CA TRP A 48 19.31 -9.96 -4.10
C TRP A 48 19.14 -8.54 -3.57
N ILE A 49 18.00 -7.91 -3.83
CA ILE A 49 17.69 -6.56 -3.34
C ILE A 49 17.70 -6.53 -1.80
N LEU A 50 17.07 -7.49 -1.15
CA LEU A 50 17.04 -7.58 0.32
C LEU A 50 18.44 -7.80 0.90
N TRP A 51 19.26 -8.61 0.25
CA TRP A 51 20.65 -8.86 0.66
C TRP A 51 21.50 -7.59 0.58
N GLU A 52 21.44 -6.85 -0.53
CA GLU A 52 22.15 -5.58 -0.68
C GLU A 52 21.65 -4.53 0.32
N THR A 53 20.32 -4.45 0.51
CA THR A 53 19.72 -3.55 1.50
C THR A 53 20.21 -3.88 2.93
N LEU A 54 20.31 -5.15 3.26
CA LEU A 54 20.83 -5.57 4.57
C LEU A 54 22.32 -5.27 4.71
N ARG A 55 23.12 -5.66 3.72
CA ARG A 55 24.59 -5.52 3.74
C ARG A 55 25.02 -4.06 3.82
N LEU A 56 24.50 -3.22 2.95
CA LEU A 56 24.87 -1.81 2.86
C LEU A 56 24.12 -0.96 3.89
N GLY A 57 22.86 -1.31 4.18
CA GLY A 57 22.05 -0.58 5.13
C GLY A 57 22.55 -0.70 6.57
N VAL A 58 22.87 -1.92 7.02
CA VAL A 58 23.43 -2.14 8.36
C VAL A 58 24.81 -1.47 8.49
N GLY A 59 25.62 -1.52 7.44
CA GLY A 59 26.91 -0.84 7.43
C GLY A 59 26.85 0.70 7.51
N GLY A 60 25.72 1.29 7.14
CA GLY A 60 25.44 2.73 7.24
C GLY A 60 24.79 3.17 8.55
N LEU A 61 24.37 2.23 9.41
CA LEU A 61 23.72 2.56 10.69
C LEU A 61 24.77 2.95 11.74
N ALA A 62 24.56 4.13 12.32
CA ALA A 62 25.29 4.61 13.49
C ALA A 62 24.29 5.26 14.46
N LEU A 63 24.69 5.51 15.69
CA LEU A 63 23.85 6.25 16.64
C LEU A 63 23.50 7.64 16.10
N ALA A 64 24.48 8.30 15.45
CA ALA A 64 24.31 9.59 14.76
C ALA A 64 23.16 9.58 13.74
N THR A 65 22.92 8.45 13.06
CA THR A 65 21.79 8.31 12.10
C THR A 65 20.45 8.69 12.71
N PHE A 66 20.24 8.42 14.00
CA PHE A 66 18.99 8.65 14.72
C PHE A 66 18.97 9.94 15.54
N THR A 67 20.13 10.51 15.85
CA THR A 67 20.25 11.65 16.77
C THR A 67 20.67 12.94 16.08
N GLU A 68 21.35 12.84 14.95
CA GLU A 68 21.88 14.00 14.23
C GLU A 68 21.01 14.34 13.00
N MET A 69 21.07 15.60 12.62
CA MET A 69 20.37 16.11 11.42
C MET A 69 21.16 15.75 10.15
N THR A 70 20.53 16.01 9.03
CA THR A 70 21.13 15.89 7.69
C THR A 70 22.41 16.75 7.60
N PRO A 71 23.59 16.12 7.34
CA PRO A 71 24.84 16.83 7.31
C PRO A 71 25.05 17.58 5.98
N PRO A 72 25.91 18.61 5.95
CA PRO A 72 26.49 19.10 4.72
C PRO A 72 27.28 18.02 3.95
N PRO A 73 27.59 18.25 2.67
CA PRO A 73 28.45 17.35 1.91
C PRO A 73 29.79 17.11 2.57
N ASN A 74 30.25 15.84 2.59
CA ASN A 74 31.50 15.36 3.16
C ASN A 74 31.65 15.51 4.70
N GLU A 75 30.57 15.84 5.40
CA GLU A 75 30.54 15.86 6.86
C GLU A 75 29.80 14.63 7.42
N SER A 76 30.09 14.29 8.67
CA SER A 76 29.35 13.26 9.40
C SER A 76 28.03 13.85 9.93
N GLY A 77 27.00 13.01 10.03
CA GLY A 77 25.70 13.40 10.54
C GLY A 77 24.68 12.27 10.43
N GLY A 78 23.41 12.60 10.54
CA GLY A 78 22.33 11.63 10.54
C GLY A 78 21.18 11.98 9.59
N ILE A 79 20.02 11.37 9.83
CA ILE A 79 18.77 11.59 9.10
C ILE A 79 17.58 11.70 10.07
N ALA A 80 17.83 12.09 11.33
CA ALA A 80 16.81 12.18 12.37
C ALA A 80 15.66 13.12 11.98
N ASN A 81 15.97 14.28 11.39
CA ASN A 81 14.97 15.22 10.86
C ASN A 81 14.08 14.60 9.79
N ALA A 82 14.64 13.76 8.91
CA ALA A 82 13.87 13.07 7.86
C ALA A 82 13.00 11.94 8.41
N ILE A 83 13.49 11.20 9.42
CA ILE A 83 12.71 10.19 10.14
C ILE A 83 11.51 10.83 10.84
N PHE A 84 11.77 11.91 11.58
CA PHE A 84 10.72 12.66 12.29
C PHE A 84 9.66 13.21 11.33
N GLY A 85 10.10 13.89 10.26
CA GLY A 85 9.17 14.49 9.30
C GLY A 85 8.35 13.44 8.56
N SER A 86 8.93 12.28 8.19
CA SER A 86 8.17 11.16 7.64
C SER A 86 7.11 10.68 8.61
N LEU A 87 7.46 10.49 9.89
CA LEU A 87 6.51 10.03 10.90
C LEU A 87 5.35 11.00 11.05
N VAL A 88 5.63 12.31 11.16
CA VAL A 88 4.62 13.36 11.29
C VAL A 88 3.69 13.39 10.08
N MET A 89 4.24 13.40 8.85
CA MET A 89 3.42 13.46 7.64
C MET A 89 2.58 12.19 7.45
N VAL A 90 3.12 11.00 7.71
CA VAL A 90 2.39 9.73 7.63
C VAL A 90 1.27 9.66 8.67
N LEU A 91 1.53 10.09 9.90
CA LEU A 91 0.50 10.14 10.96
C LEU A 91 -0.62 11.12 10.62
N LEU A 92 -0.29 12.32 10.16
CA LEU A 92 -1.28 13.31 9.73
C LEU A 92 -2.10 12.81 8.54
N ALA A 93 -1.46 12.24 7.53
CA ALA A 93 -2.14 11.65 6.38
C ALA A 93 -3.09 10.53 6.79
N THR A 94 -2.67 9.68 7.71
CA THR A 94 -3.48 8.58 8.25
C THR A 94 -4.66 9.13 9.06
N PHE A 95 -4.43 10.12 9.90
CA PHE A 95 -5.46 10.76 10.72
C PHE A 95 -6.54 11.44 9.86
N ILE A 96 -6.15 12.06 8.75
CA ILE A 96 -7.08 12.72 7.82
C ILE A 96 -7.76 11.67 6.91
N GLY A 97 -6.97 10.81 6.29
CA GLY A 97 -7.45 9.91 5.22
C GLY A 97 -8.27 8.73 5.72
N THR A 98 -7.92 8.19 6.90
CA THR A 98 -8.60 6.99 7.43
C THR A 98 -10.07 7.25 7.80
N PRO A 99 -10.44 8.29 8.56
CA PRO A 99 -11.84 8.56 8.87
C PRO A 99 -12.68 8.81 7.61
N ILE A 100 -12.16 9.60 6.67
CA ILE A 100 -12.83 9.89 5.39
C ILE A 100 -13.05 8.59 4.61
N GLY A 101 -12.00 7.77 4.50
CA GLY A 101 -12.06 6.49 3.79
C GLY A 101 -13.04 5.50 4.40
N ILE A 102 -13.06 5.37 5.74
CA ILE A 102 -13.99 4.50 6.46
C ILE A 102 -15.44 4.99 6.26
N MET A 103 -15.71 6.28 6.43
CA MET A 103 -17.06 6.82 6.24
C MET A 103 -17.57 6.63 4.82
N ALA A 104 -16.75 6.89 3.82
CA ALA A 104 -17.10 6.67 2.42
C ALA A 104 -17.31 5.17 2.12
N GLY A 105 -16.44 4.29 2.62
CA GLY A 105 -16.58 2.84 2.47
C GLY A 105 -17.84 2.28 3.13
N ILE A 106 -18.21 2.78 4.32
CA ILE A 106 -19.48 2.47 4.98
C ILE A 106 -20.66 2.93 4.12
N HIS A 107 -20.59 4.14 3.57
CA HIS A 107 -21.65 4.63 2.69
C HIS A 107 -21.86 3.71 1.49
N LEU A 108 -20.79 3.30 0.84
CA LEU A 108 -20.84 2.43 -0.34
C LEU A 108 -21.37 1.02 -0.04
N ALA A 109 -21.07 0.47 1.15
CA ALA A 109 -21.49 -0.88 1.52
C ALA A 109 -22.89 -0.95 2.14
N GLU A 110 -23.28 0.04 2.97
CA GLU A 110 -24.42 -0.09 3.89
C GLU A 110 -25.58 0.85 3.56
N TYR A 111 -25.35 2.04 3.01
CA TYR A 111 -26.43 3.02 2.87
C TYR A 111 -27.19 2.89 1.54
N ASN A 112 -26.51 2.97 0.43
CA ASN A 112 -27.14 2.84 -0.88
C ASN A 112 -26.14 2.38 -1.95
N PRO A 113 -25.82 1.08 -2.02
CA PRO A 113 -24.78 0.55 -2.92
C PRO A 113 -25.00 0.84 -4.41
N LYS A 114 -26.25 1.02 -4.83
CA LYS A 114 -26.65 1.22 -6.23
C LYS A 114 -27.03 2.66 -6.57
N SER A 115 -26.81 3.63 -5.68
CA SER A 115 -27.14 5.02 -5.93
C SER A 115 -26.19 5.67 -6.95
N TRP A 116 -26.66 6.74 -7.57
CA TRP A 116 -25.84 7.59 -8.44
C TRP A 116 -24.60 8.13 -7.69
N LEU A 117 -24.76 8.58 -6.45
CA LEU A 117 -23.67 9.05 -5.60
C LEU A 117 -22.62 7.95 -5.34
N SER A 118 -23.07 6.73 -5.03
CA SER A 118 -22.16 5.59 -4.84
C SER A 118 -21.38 5.26 -6.10
N ASN A 119 -22.00 5.37 -7.27
CA ASN A 119 -21.31 5.16 -8.54
C ASN A 119 -20.23 6.23 -8.80
N ILE A 120 -20.51 7.51 -8.48
CA ILE A 120 -19.52 8.58 -8.57
C ILE A 120 -18.36 8.33 -7.61
N ILE A 121 -18.66 8.01 -6.34
CA ILE A 121 -17.60 7.77 -5.36
C ILE A 121 -16.70 6.62 -5.82
N ARG A 122 -17.26 5.51 -6.32
CA ARG A 122 -16.44 4.40 -6.87
C ARG A 122 -15.64 4.84 -8.08
N PHE A 123 -16.23 5.58 -9.00
CA PHE A 123 -15.53 6.08 -10.17
C PHE A 123 -14.34 6.98 -9.81
N VAL A 124 -14.54 7.95 -8.92
CA VAL A 124 -13.45 8.82 -8.42
C VAL A 124 -12.41 8.01 -7.68
N ASN A 125 -12.84 7.04 -6.87
CA ASN A 125 -11.95 6.14 -6.14
C ASN A 125 -11.07 5.32 -7.07
N ASP A 126 -11.64 4.76 -8.14
CA ASP A 126 -10.91 3.97 -9.12
C ASP A 126 -9.91 4.82 -9.93
N ILE A 127 -10.26 6.08 -10.23
CA ILE A 127 -9.32 7.07 -10.81
C ILE A 127 -8.14 7.31 -9.87
N LEU A 128 -8.39 7.58 -8.59
CA LEU A 128 -7.34 7.84 -7.61
C LEU A 128 -6.43 6.61 -7.38
N LEU A 129 -6.99 5.39 -7.41
CA LEU A 129 -6.21 4.15 -7.29
C LEU A 129 -5.31 3.89 -8.50
N SER A 130 -5.75 4.30 -9.69
CA SER A 130 -5.02 4.12 -10.95
C SER A 130 -4.05 5.26 -11.25
N ALA A 131 -4.23 6.43 -10.63
CA ALA A 131 -3.41 7.60 -10.86
C ALA A 131 -1.95 7.37 -10.38
N PRO A 132 -0.95 7.73 -11.19
CA PRO A 132 0.44 7.79 -10.71
C PRO A 132 0.55 8.75 -9.53
N SER A 133 1.29 8.37 -8.48
CA SER A 133 1.41 9.17 -7.25
C SER A 133 2.02 10.56 -7.50
N ILE A 134 2.86 10.70 -8.53
CA ILE A 134 3.41 11.98 -8.95
C ILE A 134 2.31 12.97 -9.40
N VAL A 135 1.26 12.49 -10.06
CA VAL A 135 0.12 13.31 -10.52
C VAL A 135 -0.67 13.83 -9.31
N ILE A 136 -0.85 13.00 -8.27
CA ILE A 136 -1.45 13.42 -7.01
C ILE A 136 -0.61 14.51 -6.34
N GLY A 137 0.71 14.36 -6.34
CA GLY A 137 1.63 15.37 -5.84
C GLY A 137 1.51 16.72 -6.59
N LEU A 138 1.48 16.68 -7.91
CA LEU A 138 1.31 17.88 -8.75
C LEU A 138 -0.07 18.52 -8.57
N PHE A 139 -1.11 17.72 -8.38
CA PHE A 139 -2.46 18.24 -8.07
C PHE A 139 -2.44 19.02 -6.75
N VAL A 140 -1.88 18.45 -5.69
CA VAL A 140 -1.78 19.13 -4.39
C VAL A 140 -0.86 20.34 -4.48
N TYR A 141 0.22 20.27 -5.26
CA TYR A 141 1.04 21.43 -5.55
C TYR A 141 0.19 22.57 -6.13
N ALA A 142 -0.58 22.30 -7.17
CA ALA A 142 -1.38 23.34 -7.83
C ALA A 142 -2.46 23.94 -6.92
N VAL A 143 -3.11 23.12 -6.08
CA VAL A 143 -4.25 23.55 -5.23
C VAL A 143 -3.79 24.16 -3.92
N VAL A 144 -2.71 23.64 -3.32
CA VAL A 144 -2.26 24.03 -1.97
C VAL A 144 -0.99 24.86 -2.04
N VAL A 145 0.12 24.29 -2.57
CA VAL A 145 1.43 24.93 -2.52
C VAL A 145 1.45 26.21 -3.37
N ALA A 146 0.89 26.19 -4.56
CA ALA A 146 0.83 27.36 -5.44
C ALA A 146 -0.07 28.47 -4.88
N TYR A 147 -1.15 28.10 -4.18
CA TYR A 147 -2.07 29.04 -3.54
C TYR A 147 -1.42 29.73 -2.33
N PHE A 148 -0.82 28.96 -1.42
CA PHE A 148 -0.13 29.48 -0.24
C PHE A 148 1.29 29.96 -0.52
N LYS A 149 1.81 29.75 -1.75
CA LYS A 149 3.19 30.10 -2.18
C LYS A 149 4.28 29.51 -1.26
N SER A 150 4.00 28.39 -0.60
CA SER A 150 4.90 27.75 0.34
C SER A 150 4.78 26.23 0.29
N PHE A 151 5.92 25.56 0.21
CA PHE A 151 6.01 24.12 0.50
C PHE A 151 5.80 23.88 2.00
N SER A 152 5.16 22.78 2.35
CA SER A 152 4.89 22.49 3.76
C SER A 152 4.69 21.00 4.02
N GLY A 153 5.00 20.57 5.25
CA GLY A 153 4.70 19.22 5.72
C GLY A 153 3.20 18.92 5.67
N LEU A 154 2.35 19.93 5.87
CA LEU A 154 0.90 19.80 5.75
C LEU A 154 0.47 19.48 4.31
N ALA A 155 1.03 20.17 3.31
CA ALA A 155 0.77 19.85 1.90
C ALA A 155 1.23 18.43 1.56
N GLY A 156 2.39 18.00 2.10
CA GLY A 156 2.85 16.62 2.01
C GLY A 156 1.87 15.63 2.62
N ALA A 157 1.40 15.90 3.84
CA ALA A 157 0.41 15.06 4.50
C ALA A 157 -0.92 14.98 3.73
N LEU A 158 -1.39 16.07 3.12
CA LEU A 158 -2.58 16.08 2.27
C LEU A 158 -2.39 15.23 1.02
N ALA A 159 -1.22 15.31 0.36
CA ALA A 159 -0.91 14.47 -0.80
C ALA A 159 -0.90 12.98 -0.42
N LEU A 160 -0.30 12.62 0.70
CA LEU A 160 -0.33 11.26 1.21
C LEU A 160 -1.76 10.82 1.63
N ALA A 161 -2.56 11.72 2.21
CA ALA A 161 -3.95 11.41 2.58
C ALA A 161 -4.80 11.07 1.35
N LEU A 162 -4.61 11.78 0.23
CA LEU A 162 -5.28 11.45 -1.04
C LEU A 162 -4.92 10.06 -1.58
N ILE A 163 -3.77 9.52 -1.20
CA ILE A 163 -3.36 8.13 -1.54
C ILE A 163 -3.97 7.12 -0.56
N VAL A 164 -4.09 7.48 0.73
CA VAL A 164 -4.68 6.64 1.78
C VAL A 164 -6.18 6.44 1.55
N ILE A 165 -6.90 7.53 1.28
CA ILE A 165 -8.36 7.55 1.16
C ILE A 165 -8.88 6.42 0.26
N PRO A 166 -8.47 6.30 -1.01
CA PRO A 166 -9.03 5.31 -1.91
C PRO A 166 -8.74 3.87 -1.48
N VAL A 167 -7.59 3.62 -0.88
CA VAL A 167 -7.24 2.29 -0.35
C VAL A 167 -8.16 1.92 0.82
N VAL A 168 -8.39 2.86 1.74
CA VAL A 168 -9.26 2.65 2.91
C VAL A 168 -10.72 2.51 2.50
N ILE A 169 -11.20 3.32 1.52
CA ILE A 169 -12.55 3.16 0.94
C ILE A 169 -12.74 1.72 0.45
N ARG A 170 -11.85 1.28 -0.44
CA ARG A 170 -11.96 -0.03 -1.09
C ARG A 170 -11.91 -1.18 -0.11
N THR A 171 -10.98 -1.12 0.85
CA THR A 171 -10.86 -2.17 1.86
C THR A 171 -12.04 -2.19 2.82
N THR A 172 -12.55 -1.03 3.24
CA THR A 172 -13.71 -0.93 4.12
C THR A 172 -14.97 -1.46 3.42
N GLU A 173 -15.23 -1.03 2.19
CA GLU A 173 -16.35 -1.52 1.38
C GLU A 173 -16.30 -3.05 1.24
N ASN A 174 -15.17 -3.60 0.81
CA ASN A 174 -14.99 -5.03 0.62
C ASN A 174 -15.19 -5.81 1.92
N MET A 175 -14.65 -5.34 3.04
CA MET A 175 -14.76 -6.03 4.33
C MET A 175 -16.20 -6.03 4.86
N LEU A 176 -16.94 -4.93 4.67
CA LEU A 176 -18.34 -4.86 5.06
C LEU A 176 -19.23 -5.74 4.19
N GLN A 177 -18.93 -5.88 2.90
CA GLN A 177 -19.67 -6.76 1.97
C GLN A 177 -19.52 -8.25 2.31
N LEU A 178 -18.42 -8.65 2.98
CA LEU A 178 -18.22 -10.03 3.42
C LEU A 178 -19.11 -10.43 4.62
N ILE A 179 -19.70 -9.46 5.32
CA ILE A 179 -20.57 -9.75 6.48
C ILE A 179 -21.92 -10.29 5.99
N PRO A 180 -22.36 -11.46 6.48
CA PRO A 180 -23.64 -12.06 6.07
C PRO A 180 -24.84 -11.15 6.33
N SER A 181 -25.81 -11.11 5.38
CA SER A 181 -27.03 -10.31 5.51
C SER A 181 -27.87 -10.72 6.73
N GLY A 182 -27.92 -12.01 7.07
CA GLY A 182 -28.64 -12.51 8.22
C GLY A 182 -28.24 -11.87 9.56
N LEU A 183 -26.99 -11.44 9.70
CA LEU A 183 -26.55 -10.72 10.91
C LEU A 183 -27.20 -9.32 11.00
N ARG A 184 -27.37 -8.65 9.86
CA ARG A 184 -28.06 -7.36 9.78
C ARG A 184 -29.56 -7.51 10.01
N GLU A 185 -30.17 -8.51 9.38
CA GLU A 185 -31.60 -8.84 9.51
C GLU A 185 -31.98 -9.17 10.95
N ALA A 186 -31.20 -10.00 11.64
CA ALA A 186 -31.40 -10.31 13.04
C ALA A 186 -31.36 -9.06 13.93
N ALA A 187 -30.44 -8.13 13.67
CA ALA A 187 -30.36 -6.88 14.40
C ALA A 187 -31.57 -5.95 14.15
N TYR A 188 -32.04 -5.90 12.90
CA TYR A 188 -33.25 -5.13 12.54
C TYR A 188 -34.50 -5.73 13.17
N ALA A 189 -34.61 -7.07 13.24
CA ALA A 189 -35.72 -7.77 13.90
C ALA A 189 -35.83 -7.42 15.40
N LEU A 190 -34.72 -7.06 16.04
CA LEU A 190 -34.68 -6.55 17.42
C LEU A 190 -34.96 -5.05 17.53
N GLY A 191 -35.42 -4.38 16.46
CA GLY A 191 -35.74 -2.95 16.44
C GLY A 191 -34.53 -2.02 16.48
N THR A 192 -33.31 -2.53 16.19
CA THR A 192 -32.09 -1.71 16.26
C THR A 192 -32.03 -0.73 15.08
N PRO A 193 -31.81 0.59 15.27
CA PRO A 193 -31.72 1.56 14.21
C PRO A 193 -30.47 1.33 13.34
N LYS A 194 -30.55 1.66 12.04
CA LYS A 194 -29.53 1.36 11.02
C LYS A 194 -28.12 1.80 11.41
N TRP A 195 -27.95 3.02 11.88
CA TRP A 195 -26.62 3.53 12.28
C TRP A 195 -25.97 2.71 13.39
N LYS A 196 -26.78 2.19 14.35
CA LYS A 196 -26.30 1.36 15.44
C LYS A 196 -25.94 -0.04 14.96
N VAL A 197 -26.71 -0.62 14.01
CA VAL A 197 -26.36 -1.89 13.34
C VAL A 197 -25.00 -1.75 12.64
N ILE A 198 -24.80 -0.65 11.92
CA ILE A 198 -23.54 -0.40 11.20
C ILE A 198 -22.35 -0.31 12.17
N LEU A 199 -22.43 0.56 13.16
CA LEU A 199 -21.29 0.83 14.05
C LEU A 199 -20.99 -0.30 15.03
N SER A 200 -22.05 -0.91 15.61
CA SER A 200 -21.90 -1.86 16.72
C SER A 200 -21.84 -3.32 16.25
N ILE A 201 -22.34 -3.61 15.07
CA ILE A 201 -22.43 -4.98 14.56
C ILE A 201 -21.56 -5.17 13.33
N THR A 202 -21.90 -4.52 12.19
CA THR A 202 -21.18 -4.81 10.93
C THR A 202 -19.75 -4.31 10.94
N LEU A 203 -19.52 -3.05 11.34
CA LEU A 203 -18.17 -2.49 11.42
C LEU A 203 -17.33 -3.21 12.50
N ARG A 204 -17.96 -3.57 13.63
CA ARG A 204 -17.29 -4.33 14.68
C ARG A 204 -16.89 -5.73 14.22
N ALA A 205 -17.73 -6.40 13.43
CA ALA A 205 -17.42 -7.69 12.82
C ALA A 205 -16.30 -7.57 11.77
N ALA A 206 -16.32 -6.50 10.95
CA ALA A 206 -15.33 -6.23 9.91
C ALA A 206 -14.01 -5.61 10.41
N ARG A 207 -13.94 -5.19 11.69
CA ARG A 207 -12.85 -4.34 12.21
C ARG A 207 -11.44 -4.85 11.93
N ALA A 208 -11.22 -6.18 12.02
CA ALA A 208 -9.91 -6.76 11.79
C ALA A 208 -9.44 -6.51 10.34
N GLY A 209 -10.33 -6.72 9.37
CA GLY A 209 -10.03 -6.47 7.96
C GLY A 209 -9.85 -4.99 7.65
N VAL A 210 -10.69 -4.11 8.23
CA VAL A 210 -10.56 -2.64 8.07
C VAL A 210 -9.24 -2.14 8.63
N VAL A 211 -8.88 -2.53 9.87
CA VAL A 211 -7.59 -2.15 10.48
C VAL A 211 -6.42 -2.65 9.65
N THR A 212 -6.48 -3.88 9.14
CA THR A 212 -5.45 -4.41 8.24
C THR A 212 -5.34 -3.56 6.97
N GLY A 213 -6.47 -3.17 6.37
CA GLY A 213 -6.49 -2.29 5.20
C GLY A 213 -5.86 -0.92 5.49
N VAL A 214 -6.13 -0.33 6.65
CA VAL A 214 -5.49 0.92 7.09
C VAL A 214 -3.98 0.74 7.25
N LEU A 215 -3.54 -0.33 7.93
CA LEU A 215 -2.10 -0.59 8.11
C LEU A 215 -1.37 -0.81 6.78
N LEU A 216 -2.00 -1.47 5.81
CA LEU A 216 -1.45 -1.62 4.46
C LEU A 216 -1.38 -0.28 3.72
N ALA A 217 -2.38 0.59 3.88
CA ALA A 217 -2.36 1.94 3.33
C ALA A 217 -1.21 2.76 3.94
N VAL A 218 -1.00 2.69 5.26
CA VAL A 218 0.11 3.35 5.97
C VAL A 218 1.46 2.81 5.47
N ALA A 219 1.61 1.49 5.36
CA ALA A 219 2.82 0.87 4.84
C ALA A 219 3.15 1.34 3.40
N ARG A 220 2.12 1.53 2.58
CA ARG A 220 2.28 2.08 1.23
C ARG A 220 2.80 3.51 1.24
N ILE A 221 2.15 4.41 1.98
CA ILE A 221 2.54 5.83 1.98
C ILE A 221 3.87 6.12 2.70
N ALA A 222 4.32 5.21 3.57
CA ALA A 222 5.61 5.36 4.26
C ALA A 222 6.82 5.39 3.31
N GLY A 223 6.69 4.79 2.12
CA GLY A 223 7.73 4.78 1.08
C GLY A 223 7.49 5.75 -0.08
N GLU A 224 6.43 6.56 -0.06
CA GLU A 224 6.11 7.46 -1.16
C GLU A 224 7.08 8.64 -1.24
N THR A 225 7.71 8.79 -2.41
CA THR A 225 8.70 9.83 -2.69
C THR A 225 8.15 10.92 -3.58
N ALA A 226 7.57 10.53 -4.72
CA ALA A 226 7.19 11.44 -5.80
C ALA A 226 6.21 12.56 -5.36
N PRO A 227 5.12 12.29 -4.63
CA PRO A 227 4.21 13.35 -4.21
C PRO A 227 4.86 14.33 -3.23
N LEU A 228 5.80 13.87 -2.38
CA LEU A 228 6.45 14.71 -1.38
C LEU A 228 7.48 15.66 -1.99
N LEU A 229 8.08 15.32 -3.12
CA LEU A 229 8.99 16.20 -3.86
C LEU A 229 8.32 17.52 -4.29
N PHE A 230 7.01 17.49 -4.56
CA PHE A 230 6.25 18.65 -5.04
C PHE A 230 5.46 19.35 -3.94
N THR A 231 5.41 18.79 -2.71
CA THR A 231 4.52 19.31 -1.66
C THR A 231 5.25 19.67 -0.37
N ALA A 232 6.03 18.75 0.20
CA ALA A 232 6.83 18.98 1.41
C ALA A 232 8.24 19.47 1.09
N LEU A 233 8.72 19.20 -0.12
CA LEU A 233 10.07 19.49 -0.61
C LEU A 233 11.13 18.77 0.22
N SER A 234 11.90 19.49 1.02
CA SER A 234 12.90 18.96 1.95
C SER A 234 13.44 20.08 2.83
N ASN A 235 13.92 19.73 4.02
CA ASN A 235 14.60 20.62 4.92
C ASN A 235 15.78 19.91 5.56
N GLN A 236 16.98 20.50 5.55
CA GLN A 236 18.17 19.94 6.21
C GLN A 236 18.14 20.17 7.71
N PHE A 237 17.40 21.17 8.17
CA PHE A 237 17.28 21.53 9.57
C PHE A 237 16.09 20.84 10.23
N TRP A 238 16.15 20.72 11.53
CA TRP A 238 15.02 20.22 12.32
C TRP A 238 13.87 21.24 12.28
N THR A 239 12.67 20.76 11.98
CA THR A 239 11.45 21.53 12.10
C THR A 239 10.32 20.65 12.64
N SER A 240 9.55 21.19 13.60
CA SER A 240 8.30 20.63 14.07
C SER A 240 7.08 21.36 13.52
N ASP A 241 7.31 22.49 12.83
CA ASP A 241 6.25 23.29 12.22
C ASP A 241 5.83 22.66 10.89
N VAL A 242 4.65 22.08 10.86
CA VAL A 242 4.07 21.44 9.68
C VAL A 242 3.70 22.42 8.56
N THR A 243 3.69 23.71 8.83
CA THR A 243 3.43 24.76 7.82
C THR A 243 4.69 25.12 7.02
N GLN A 244 5.86 24.63 7.46
CA GLN A 244 7.15 24.85 6.79
C GLN A 244 7.56 23.62 5.96
N PRO A 245 8.50 23.77 5.02
CA PRO A 245 9.12 22.64 4.33
C PRO A 245 9.67 21.63 5.32
N MET A 246 9.35 20.37 5.12
CA MET A 246 9.72 19.29 6.05
C MET A 246 10.45 18.16 5.33
N ALA A 247 11.55 17.68 5.91
CA ALA A 247 12.26 16.53 5.37
C ALA A 247 11.39 15.28 5.42
N SER A 248 11.58 14.39 4.46
CA SER A 248 11.01 13.04 4.50
C SER A 248 12.09 12.03 4.17
N LEU A 249 12.00 10.87 4.79
CA LEU A 249 13.00 9.80 4.63
C LEU A 249 13.09 9.35 3.15
N PRO A 250 11.99 9.09 2.41
CA PRO A 250 12.06 8.72 0.99
C PRO A 250 12.69 9.80 0.11
N VAL A 251 12.39 11.09 0.33
CA VAL A 251 12.97 12.19 -0.45
C VAL A 251 14.45 12.38 -0.11
N THR A 252 14.83 12.25 1.16
CA THR A 252 16.23 12.33 1.59
C THR A 252 17.05 11.19 1.00
N ILE A 253 16.54 9.96 1.03
CA ILE A 253 17.16 8.80 0.37
C ILE A 253 17.36 9.07 -1.12
N PHE A 254 16.34 9.54 -1.81
CA PHE A 254 16.43 9.84 -3.24
C PHE A 254 17.53 10.86 -3.54
N LYS A 255 17.56 11.98 -2.79
CA LYS A 255 18.60 13.01 -2.95
C LYS A 255 20.00 12.50 -2.68
N PHE A 256 20.16 11.71 -1.63
CA PHE A 256 21.45 11.19 -1.19
C PHE A 256 21.97 10.09 -2.12
N ALA A 257 21.11 9.22 -2.59
CA ALA A 257 21.49 8.18 -3.55
C ALA A 257 21.96 8.75 -4.90
N MET A 258 21.41 9.90 -5.30
CA MET A 258 21.78 10.59 -6.55
C MET A 258 23.00 11.50 -6.38
N SER A 259 23.55 11.63 -5.19
CA SER A 259 24.68 12.50 -4.91
C SER A 259 26.01 11.78 -5.17
N PRO A 260 27.10 12.51 -5.48
CA PRO A 260 28.44 11.94 -5.63
C PRO A 260 29.16 11.70 -4.28
N TYR A 261 28.56 12.09 -3.16
CA TYR A 261 29.22 12.06 -1.84
C TYR A 261 28.98 10.70 -1.15
N GLU A 262 30.07 10.00 -0.82
CA GLU A 262 30.00 8.67 -0.21
C GLU A 262 29.29 8.66 1.15
N ASN A 263 29.49 9.70 1.98
CA ASN A 263 28.81 9.80 3.28
C ASN A 263 27.28 9.87 3.12
N TRP A 264 26.79 10.62 2.12
CA TRP A 264 25.37 10.69 1.81
C TRP A 264 24.82 9.38 1.25
N GLN A 265 25.59 8.71 0.38
CA GLN A 265 25.19 7.39 -0.13
C GLN A 265 25.10 6.34 1.00
N LYS A 266 26.01 6.37 1.97
CA LYS A 266 25.92 5.50 3.15
C LYS A 266 24.67 5.78 3.98
N LEU A 267 24.33 7.05 4.22
CA LEU A 267 23.08 7.45 4.89
C LEU A 267 21.83 7.09 4.07
N ALA A 268 21.89 7.15 2.74
CA ALA A 268 20.81 6.67 1.90
C ALA A 268 20.55 5.17 2.11
N TRP A 269 21.58 4.33 2.13
CA TRP A 269 21.43 2.90 2.40
C TRP A 269 20.88 2.62 3.80
N ALA A 270 21.35 3.35 4.82
CA ALA A 270 20.78 3.28 6.16
C ALA A 270 19.28 3.65 6.15
N GLY A 271 18.90 4.70 5.45
CA GLY A 271 17.50 5.12 5.28
C GLY A 271 16.64 4.07 4.57
N VAL A 272 17.15 3.46 3.49
CA VAL A 272 16.47 2.35 2.78
C VAL A 272 16.22 1.17 3.73
N PHE A 273 17.21 0.80 4.51
CA PHE A 273 17.08 -0.27 5.50
C PHE A 273 16.02 0.06 6.55
N LEU A 274 16.01 1.28 7.08
CA LEU A 274 15.03 1.74 8.07
C LEU A 274 13.60 1.70 7.54
N ILE A 275 13.36 2.20 6.32
CA ILE A 275 12.01 2.11 5.69
C ILE A 275 11.62 0.65 5.50
N THR A 276 12.54 -0.18 5.00
CA THR A 276 12.26 -1.60 4.76
C THR A 276 11.85 -2.31 6.04
N VAL A 277 12.59 -2.10 7.13
CA VAL A 277 12.27 -2.68 8.44
C VAL A 277 10.96 -2.12 9.01
N ALA A 278 10.72 -0.82 8.89
CA ALA A 278 9.47 -0.19 9.35
C ALA A 278 8.26 -0.74 8.60
N VAL A 279 8.31 -0.80 7.27
CA VAL A 279 7.23 -1.34 6.43
C VAL A 279 7.01 -2.83 6.69
N LEU A 280 8.09 -3.62 6.83
CA LEU A 280 8.01 -5.02 7.19
C LEU A 280 7.36 -5.21 8.57
N GLY A 281 7.76 -4.41 9.55
CA GLY A 281 7.17 -4.40 10.89
C GLY A 281 5.67 -4.09 10.87
N LEU A 282 5.24 -3.08 10.11
CA LEU A 282 3.83 -2.74 9.91
C LEU A 282 3.05 -3.90 9.28
N ASN A 283 3.61 -4.56 8.25
CA ASN A 283 2.97 -5.70 7.61
C ASN A 283 2.85 -6.92 8.54
N ILE A 284 3.88 -7.20 9.35
CA ILE A 284 3.84 -8.26 10.36
C ILE A 284 2.79 -7.93 11.43
N LEU A 285 2.77 -6.69 11.92
CA LEU A 285 1.77 -6.23 12.90
C LEU A 285 0.35 -6.41 12.36
N ALA A 286 0.10 -6.00 11.10
CA ALA A 286 -1.18 -6.20 10.44
C ALA A 286 -1.60 -7.68 10.43
N ARG A 287 -0.69 -8.60 10.10
CA ARG A 287 -0.95 -10.04 10.10
C ARG A 287 -1.24 -10.61 11.49
N ILE A 288 -0.49 -10.20 12.51
CA ILE A 288 -0.69 -10.66 13.90
C ILE A 288 -2.06 -10.22 14.41
N LEU A 289 -2.45 -8.96 14.19
CA LEU A 289 -3.74 -8.42 14.60
C LEU A 289 -4.92 -9.12 13.92
N THR A 290 -4.72 -9.64 12.71
CA THR A 290 -5.76 -10.37 11.96
C THR A 290 -5.86 -11.84 12.40
N ARG A 291 -4.73 -12.49 12.71
CA ARG A 291 -4.66 -13.92 13.03
C ARG A 291 -5.37 -14.31 14.33
N ASN A 292 -5.38 -13.43 15.33
CA ASN A 292 -5.92 -13.71 16.66
C ASN A 292 -7.46 -13.64 16.76
N LYS A 293 -8.21 -13.63 15.63
CA LYS A 293 -9.67 -13.44 15.62
C LYS A 293 -10.43 -14.38 14.69
N LEU A 294 -9.79 -15.41 14.22
CA LEU A 294 -10.39 -16.61 13.62
C LEU A 294 -10.40 -17.74 14.65
#